data_bf8b8ce72c8745d3b5081fb291874784
#
_entry.id   bf8b8ce72c8745d3b5081fb291874784
#
_cell.length_a   1.000
_cell.length_b   1.000
_cell.length_c   1.000
_cell.angle_alpha   90.00
_cell.angle_beta   90.00
_cell.angle_gamma   90.00
#
_symmetry.space_group_name_H-M   'P 1'
#
loop_
_entity.id
_entity.type
_entity.pdbx_description
1 polymer ?
#
loop_
_entity_poly.entity_id
_entity_poly.type
_entity_poly.pdbx_seq_one_letter_code
_entity_poly.pdbx_strand_id
1 'polypeptide(L)'
;MVRRTKEDALVTRNRILDTAVEVFNHKGVSQTSLNDIAREAGVTRGAIYWHFENKVAMFNAMIERLICPLMINAEDRDARIAANPLRFIREATEEFVGRMLSDTNFRKVFEIFWHKCEYVGEMATIRDSHLDEGENHIDILQRAFTLAREQGQIEHEMSPHQVTIGLISLIDGLLFNWTKNPAMFPLKEYAGPIVATYFRGLGARSGTL
;
A
#
# COMPACT_ATOMS: atom_id res chain seq x y z
N MET A 1 21.07 28.10 -20.43
CA MET A 1 20.32 27.21 -19.51
C MET A 1 19.80 26.04 -20.33
N VAL A 2 20.30 24.83 -20.10
CA VAL A 2 19.77 23.60 -20.76
C VAL A 2 18.36 23.35 -20.24
N ARG A 3 17.39 23.32 -21.15
CA ARG A 3 15.98 23.00 -20.82
C ARG A 3 15.93 21.52 -20.37
N ARG A 4 15.74 21.28 -19.09
CA ARG A 4 15.55 19.91 -18.56
C ARG A 4 14.38 19.27 -19.29
N THR A 5 14.60 18.06 -19.81
CA THR A 5 13.55 17.28 -20.48
C THR A 5 12.54 16.79 -19.43
N LYS A 6 11.33 16.38 -19.87
CA LYS A 6 10.35 15.73 -18.96
C LYS A 6 10.94 14.51 -18.26
N GLU A 7 11.83 13.80 -18.95
CA GLU A 7 12.53 12.63 -18.45
C GLU A 7 13.51 12.98 -17.31
N ASP A 8 14.32 14.02 -17.48
CA ASP A 8 15.24 14.52 -16.43
C ASP A 8 14.47 14.96 -15.17
N ALA A 9 13.28 15.55 -15.36
CA ALA A 9 12.41 15.97 -14.26
C ALA A 9 11.87 14.75 -13.50
N LEU A 10 11.45 13.68 -14.20
CA LEU A 10 10.98 12.45 -13.61
C LEU A 10 12.09 11.72 -12.83
N VAL A 11 13.28 11.63 -13.40
CA VAL A 11 14.48 11.07 -12.74
C VAL A 11 14.77 11.82 -11.44
N THR A 12 14.72 13.17 -11.49
CA THR A 12 14.96 13.99 -10.30
C THR A 12 13.86 13.78 -9.24
N ARG A 13 12.59 13.72 -9.65
CA ARG A 13 11.45 13.47 -8.76
C ARG A 13 11.59 12.12 -8.05
N ASN A 14 11.94 11.07 -8.79
CA ASN A 14 12.12 9.73 -8.22
C ASN A 14 13.28 9.69 -7.23
N ARG A 15 14.42 10.34 -7.55
CA ARG A 15 15.54 10.46 -6.61
C ARG A 15 15.15 11.18 -5.31
N ILE A 16 14.35 12.24 -5.39
CA ILE A 16 13.85 12.94 -4.20
C ILE A 16 12.97 12.00 -3.37
N LEU A 17 12.07 11.24 -3.99
CA LEU A 17 11.20 10.26 -3.30
C LEU A 17 12.02 9.14 -2.63
N ASP A 18 13.04 8.59 -3.31
CA ASP A 18 13.92 7.57 -2.74
C ASP A 18 14.66 8.11 -1.50
N THR A 19 15.17 9.34 -1.61
CA THR A 19 15.82 10.02 -0.48
C THR A 19 14.83 10.29 0.65
N ALA A 20 13.60 10.67 0.34
CA ALA A 20 12.56 10.91 1.34
C ALA A 20 12.25 9.65 2.15
N VAL A 21 12.17 8.47 1.50
CA VAL A 21 12.01 7.18 2.19
C VAL A 21 13.11 6.96 3.22
N GLU A 22 14.38 7.15 2.84
CA GLU A 22 15.51 6.96 3.76
C GLU A 22 15.48 7.95 4.93
N VAL A 23 15.24 9.24 4.65
CA VAL A 23 15.22 10.28 5.69
C VAL A 23 14.04 10.09 6.64
N PHE A 24 12.84 9.82 6.14
CA PHE A 24 11.66 9.54 6.97
C PHE A 24 11.83 8.27 7.78
N ASN A 25 12.41 7.23 7.20
CA ASN A 25 12.68 5.99 7.91
C ASN A 25 13.67 6.18 9.07
N HIS A 26 14.68 7.05 8.90
CA HIS A 26 15.68 7.31 9.94
C HIS A 26 15.19 8.29 11.01
N LYS A 27 14.59 9.43 10.61
CA LYS A 27 14.26 10.56 11.52
C LYS A 27 12.79 10.61 11.94
N GLY A 28 11.90 9.89 11.26
CA GLY A 28 10.46 10.07 11.35
C GLY A 28 9.96 11.25 10.51
N VAL A 29 8.67 11.25 10.21
CA VAL A 29 8.04 12.24 9.31
C VAL A 29 7.95 13.62 9.98
N SER A 30 7.56 13.67 11.26
CA SER A 30 7.38 14.92 11.99
C SER A 30 8.67 15.70 12.17
N GLN A 31 9.81 15.01 12.36
CA GLN A 31 11.13 15.61 12.57
C GLN A 31 11.87 15.95 11.27
N THR A 32 11.26 15.69 10.11
CA THR A 32 11.88 15.90 8.79
C THR A 32 11.23 17.08 8.09
N SER A 33 12.05 17.98 7.55
CA SER A 33 11.62 19.06 6.64
C SER A 33 11.94 18.72 5.18
N LEU A 34 11.22 19.36 4.23
CA LEU A 34 11.57 19.28 2.80
C LEU A 34 13.00 19.75 2.53
N ASN A 35 13.51 20.72 3.32
CA ASN A 35 14.89 21.19 3.17
C ASN A 35 15.93 20.13 3.59
N ASP A 36 15.61 19.29 4.59
CA ASP A 36 16.48 18.16 4.97
C ASP A 36 16.58 17.16 3.83
N ILE A 37 15.44 16.84 3.22
CA ILE A 37 15.37 15.93 2.07
C ILE A 37 16.08 16.52 0.87
N ALA A 38 15.91 17.84 0.58
CA ALA A 38 16.60 18.51 -0.52
C ALA A 38 18.12 18.43 -0.38
N ARG A 39 18.64 18.68 0.83
CA ARG A 39 20.07 18.58 1.15
C ARG A 39 20.59 17.17 0.93
N GLU A 40 19.88 16.16 1.43
CA GLU A 40 20.29 14.77 1.30
C GLU A 40 20.20 14.26 -0.15
N ALA A 41 19.17 14.69 -0.88
CA ALA A 41 19.00 14.38 -2.31
C ALA A 41 19.98 15.13 -3.23
N GLY A 42 20.78 16.06 -2.71
CA GLY A 42 21.69 16.90 -3.52
C GLY A 42 20.93 17.80 -4.50
N VAL A 43 19.76 18.32 -4.12
CA VAL A 43 18.97 19.24 -4.93
C VAL A 43 18.82 20.59 -4.22
N THR A 44 18.53 21.65 -4.99
CA THR A 44 18.25 22.96 -4.40
C THR A 44 16.88 22.99 -3.73
N ARG A 45 16.70 23.91 -2.77
CA ARG A 45 15.39 24.17 -2.15
C ARG A 45 14.31 24.48 -3.20
N GLY A 46 14.63 25.30 -4.23
CA GLY A 46 13.70 25.59 -5.32
C GLY A 46 13.30 24.35 -6.12
N ALA A 47 14.24 23.42 -6.33
CA ALA A 47 13.97 22.19 -7.07
C ALA A 47 13.01 21.25 -6.30
N ILE A 48 13.13 21.12 -4.98
CA ILE A 48 12.22 20.26 -4.24
C ILE A 48 10.79 20.84 -4.20
N TYR A 49 10.64 22.16 -4.01
CA TYR A 49 9.33 22.83 -4.04
C TYR A 49 8.69 22.87 -5.43
N TRP A 50 9.48 22.72 -6.49
CA TRP A 50 8.96 22.55 -7.85
C TRP A 50 8.29 21.18 -8.05
N HIS A 51 8.79 20.13 -7.36
CA HIS A 51 8.26 18.77 -7.45
C HIS A 51 7.16 18.47 -6.42
N PHE A 52 7.25 19.08 -5.23
CA PHE A 52 6.37 18.78 -4.10
C PHE A 52 6.03 20.08 -3.36
N GLU A 53 4.76 20.42 -3.34
CA GLU A 53 4.25 21.63 -2.70
C GLU A 53 4.54 21.66 -1.19
N ASN A 54 4.34 20.51 -0.54
CA ASN A 54 4.50 20.33 0.90
C ASN A 54 4.89 18.88 1.22
N LYS A 55 5.07 18.60 2.51
CA LYS A 55 5.45 17.28 3.01
C LYS A 55 4.35 16.24 2.80
N VAL A 56 3.09 16.64 2.88
CA VAL A 56 1.92 15.78 2.61
C VAL A 56 1.92 15.31 1.15
N ALA A 57 2.09 16.24 0.20
CA ALA A 57 2.15 15.90 -1.22
C ALA A 57 3.31 14.95 -1.55
N MET A 58 4.46 15.11 -0.89
CA MET A 58 5.59 14.18 -1.03
C MET A 58 5.27 12.81 -0.45
N PHE A 59 4.65 12.75 0.73
CA PHE A 59 4.28 11.51 1.41
C PHE A 59 3.26 10.72 0.58
N ASN A 60 2.22 11.39 0.08
CA ASN A 60 1.23 10.78 -0.81
C ASN A 60 1.89 10.22 -2.08
N ALA A 61 2.74 11.01 -2.75
CA ALA A 61 3.46 10.55 -3.94
C ALA A 61 4.40 9.35 -3.66
N MET A 62 4.94 9.24 -2.45
CA MET A 62 5.74 8.10 -2.02
C MET A 62 4.87 6.84 -1.90
N ILE A 63 3.69 6.94 -1.31
CA ILE A 63 2.72 5.85 -1.18
C ILE A 63 2.17 5.43 -2.55
N GLU A 64 1.68 6.39 -3.34
CA GLU A 64 1.16 6.17 -4.69
C GLU A 64 2.15 5.40 -5.57
N ARG A 65 3.42 5.78 -5.55
CA ARG A 65 4.48 5.11 -6.34
C ARG A 65 4.61 3.63 -6.00
N LEU A 66 4.27 3.21 -4.79
CA LEU A 66 4.35 1.82 -4.35
C LEU A 66 3.09 1.04 -4.60
N ILE A 67 1.93 1.67 -4.46
CA ILE A 67 0.63 1.03 -4.66
C ILE A 67 0.33 0.91 -6.15
N CYS A 68 0.70 1.91 -6.96
CA CYS A 68 0.43 1.97 -8.39
C CYS A 68 0.88 0.71 -9.18
N PRO A 69 2.05 0.08 -8.92
CA PRO A 69 2.42 -1.18 -9.59
C PRO A 69 1.57 -2.39 -9.18
N LEU A 70 0.87 -2.33 -8.05
CA LEU A 70 -0.11 -3.36 -7.63
C LEU A 70 -1.46 -3.17 -8.32
N MET A 71 -1.71 -1.96 -8.84
CA MET A 71 -2.84 -1.63 -9.67
C MET A 71 -2.56 -2.12 -11.10
N ILE A 72 -2.80 -3.41 -11.35
CA ILE A 72 -2.90 -3.98 -12.70
C ILE A 72 -3.81 -3.06 -13.54
N ASN A 73 -3.53 -2.92 -14.84
CA ASN A 73 -4.43 -2.25 -15.78
C ASN A 73 -5.89 -2.59 -15.42
N ALA A 74 -6.75 -1.59 -15.29
CA ALA A 74 -8.11 -1.75 -14.80
C ALA A 74 -8.89 -2.82 -15.58
N GLU A 75 -8.70 -2.88 -16.91
CA GLU A 75 -9.36 -3.87 -17.78
C GLU A 75 -8.91 -5.31 -17.44
N ASP A 76 -7.62 -5.51 -17.20
CA ASP A 76 -7.03 -6.82 -16.86
C ASP A 76 -7.47 -7.27 -15.46
N ARG A 77 -7.51 -6.32 -14.52
CA ARG A 77 -8.02 -6.53 -13.16
C ARG A 77 -9.50 -6.96 -13.20
N ASP A 78 -10.33 -6.22 -13.92
CA ASP A 78 -11.76 -6.47 -13.98
C ASP A 78 -12.06 -7.80 -14.67
N ALA A 79 -11.29 -8.18 -15.70
CA ALA A 79 -11.36 -9.49 -16.33
C ALA A 79 -11.00 -10.62 -15.35
N ARG A 80 -9.95 -10.45 -14.53
CA ARG A 80 -9.55 -11.44 -13.52
C ARG A 80 -10.59 -11.57 -12.41
N ILE A 81 -11.16 -10.46 -11.94
CA ILE A 81 -12.24 -10.46 -10.94
C ILE A 81 -13.46 -11.18 -11.51
N ALA A 82 -13.87 -10.89 -12.74
CA ALA A 82 -15.02 -11.54 -13.36
C ALA A 82 -14.81 -13.05 -13.55
N ALA A 83 -13.61 -13.47 -13.92
CA ALA A 83 -13.29 -14.88 -14.16
C ALA A 83 -13.26 -15.72 -12.86
N ASN A 84 -12.61 -15.23 -11.81
CA ASN A 84 -12.55 -15.90 -10.51
C ASN A 84 -12.23 -14.88 -9.38
N PRO A 85 -13.25 -14.24 -8.80
CA PRO A 85 -13.06 -13.18 -7.82
C PRO A 85 -12.32 -13.62 -6.56
N LEU A 86 -12.60 -14.83 -6.03
CA LEU A 86 -11.94 -15.30 -4.82
C LEU A 86 -10.46 -15.59 -5.04
N ARG A 87 -10.13 -16.17 -6.19
CA ARG A 87 -8.74 -16.39 -6.60
C ARG A 87 -8.00 -15.06 -6.78
N PHE A 88 -8.63 -14.05 -7.39
CA PHE A 88 -8.06 -12.71 -7.51
C PHE A 88 -7.69 -12.12 -6.14
N ILE A 89 -8.63 -12.16 -5.18
CA ILE A 89 -8.40 -11.62 -3.82
C ILE A 89 -7.24 -12.34 -3.14
N ARG A 90 -7.18 -13.66 -3.26
CA ARG A 90 -6.10 -14.47 -2.69
C ARG A 90 -4.75 -14.12 -3.29
N GLU A 91 -4.65 -14.12 -4.63
CA GLU A 91 -3.40 -13.82 -5.33
C GLU A 91 -2.91 -12.39 -5.03
N ALA A 92 -3.82 -11.40 -4.99
CA ALA A 92 -3.49 -10.03 -4.60
C ALA A 92 -2.96 -9.94 -3.16
N THR A 93 -3.56 -10.71 -2.24
CA THR A 93 -3.12 -10.78 -0.84
C THR A 93 -1.74 -11.43 -0.71
N GLU A 94 -1.52 -12.55 -1.41
CA GLU A 94 -0.23 -13.27 -1.43
C GLU A 94 0.88 -12.40 -2.04
N GLU A 95 0.58 -11.67 -3.12
CA GLU A 95 1.51 -10.75 -3.76
C GLU A 95 1.89 -9.60 -2.83
N PHE A 96 0.91 -8.99 -2.14
CA PHE A 96 1.17 -7.91 -1.19
C PHE A 96 2.08 -8.37 -0.04
N VAL A 97 1.78 -9.51 0.58
CA VAL A 97 2.63 -10.11 1.64
C VAL A 97 4.01 -10.49 1.08
N GLY A 98 4.06 -11.06 -0.11
CA GLY A 98 5.31 -11.40 -0.79
C GLY A 98 6.21 -10.19 -1.02
N ARG A 99 5.64 -9.06 -1.43
CA ARG A 99 6.38 -7.79 -1.59
C ARG A 99 6.89 -7.26 -0.26
N MET A 100 6.10 -7.33 0.80
CA MET A 100 6.57 -6.94 2.15
C MET A 100 7.82 -7.73 2.57
N LEU A 101 7.94 -8.98 2.15
CA LEU A 101 9.09 -9.85 2.45
C LEU A 101 10.31 -9.55 1.56
N SER A 102 10.10 -9.31 0.26
CA SER A 102 11.16 -9.27 -0.75
C SER A 102 11.62 -7.86 -1.13
N ASP A 103 10.73 -6.86 -1.07
CA ASP A 103 11.03 -5.48 -1.47
C ASP A 103 11.26 -4.60 -0.24
N THR A 104 12.53 -4.30 0.01
CA THR A 104 12.93 -3.48 1.17
C THR A 104 12.38 -2.06 1.10
N ASN A 105 12.29 -1.46 -0.09
CA ASN A 105 11.75 -0.10 -0.24
C ASN A 105 10.24 -0.08 0.01
N PHE A 106 9.52 -1.07 -0.52
CA PHE A 106 8.10 -1.26 -0.25
C PHE A 106 7.85 -1.38 1.25
N ARG A 107 8.57 -2.26 1.94
CA ARG A 107 8.48 -2.44 3.38
C ARG A 107 8.77 -1.15 4.16
N LYS A 108 9.86 -0.42 3.84
CA LYS A 108 10.21 0.85 4.50
C LYS A 108 9.10 1.88 4.44
N VAL A 109 8.38 1.99 3.32
CA VAL A 109 7.28 2.96 3.22
C VAL A 109 6.13 2.57 4.14
N PHE A 110 5.77 1.29 4.25
CA PHE A 110 4.77 0.84 5.22
C PHE A 110 5.24 1.00 6.66
N GLU A 111 6.53 0.76 6.97
CA GLU A 111 7.11 1.06 8.28
C GLU A 111 7.00 2.55 8.64
N ILE A 112 7.24 3.44 7.67
CA ILE A 112 7.07 4.88 7.86
C ILE A 112 5.59 5.20 8.12
N PHE A 113 4.70 4.68 7.29
CA PHE A 113 3.27 4.88 7.40
C PHE A 113 2.73 4.43 8.77
N TRP A 114 3.07 3.24 9.21
CA TRP A 114 2.51 2.68 10.45
C TRP A 114 3.24 3.13 11.72
N HIS A 115 4.56 3.36 11.68
CA HIS A 115 5.35 3.50 12.92
C HIS A 115 6.08 4.84 13.04
N LYS A 116 6.20 5.62 11.98
CA LYS A 116 7.04 6.83 11.97
C LYS A 116 6.32 8.09 11.47
N CYS A 117 5.02 7.99 11.20
CA CYS A 117 4.16 9.11 10.86
C CYS A 117 3.20 9.41 12.02
N GLU A 118 3.31 10.59 12.60
CA GLU A 118 2.34 11.11 13.54
C GLU A 118 1.28 11.89 12.74
N TYR A 119 0.06 11.34 12.68
CA TYR A 119 -1.06 11.93 11.90
C TYR A 119 -1.68 13.11 12.64
N VAL A 120 -0.87 14.13 12.94
CA VAL A 120 -1.25 15.38 13.60
C VAL A 120 -0.79 16.60 12.79
N GLY A 121 -1.37 17.76 13.01
CA GLY A 121 -1.01 18.98 12.29
C GLY A 121 -1.22 18.82 10.77
N GLU A 122 -0.21 19.19 9.97
CA GLU A 122 -0.27 19.07 8.50
C GLU A 122 -0.45 17.62 8.01
N MET A 123 0.05 16.63 8.78
CA MET A 123 -0.04 15.22 8.40
C MET A 123 -1.41 14.59 8.74
N ALA A 124 -2.30 15.28 9.46
CA ALA A 124 -3.65 14.78 9.74
C ALA A 124 -4.48 14.56 8.47
N THR A 125 -4.24 15.37 7.44
CA THR A 125 -4.94 15.29 6.15
C THR A 125 -4.58 14.05 5.35
N ILE A 126 -3.44 13.39 5.62
CA ILE A 126 -3.04 12.16 4.92
C ILE A 126 -4.03 11.04 5.19
N ARG A 127 -4.53 10.94 6.42
CA ARG A 127 -5.52 9.93 6.79
C ARG A 127 -6.80 10.04 5.95
N ASP A 128 -7.16 11.26 5.57
CA ASP A 128 -8.41 11.56 4.88
C ASP A 128 -8.22 11.56 3.34
N SER A 129 -7.02 11.87 2.83
CA SER A 129 -6.72 11.98 1.39
C SER A 129 -6.66 10.66 0.64
N HIS A 130 -6.44 9.53 1.33
CA HIS A 130 -6.47 8.20 0.69
C HIS A 130 -7.89 7.70 0.38
N LEU A 131 -8.91 8.49 0.71
CA LEU A 131 -10.32 8.14 0.53
C LEU A 131 -10.96 8.79 -0.72
N ASP A 132 -10.31 9.76 -1.36
CA ASP A 132 -11.01 10.67 -2.30
C ASP A 132 -10.62 10.55 -3.78
N GLU A 133 -9.55 9.85 -4.19
CA GLU A 133 -9.13 9.84 -5.58
C GLU A 133 -9.17 8.45 -6.23
N GLY A 134 -10.31 8.14 -6.83
CA GLY A 134 -10.50 6.95 -7.65
C GLY A 134 -11.00 5.73 -6.86
N GLU A 135 -11.19 4.62 -7.58
CA GLU A 135 -11.58 3.35 -6.98
C GLU A 135 -10.44 2.86 -6.05
N ASN A 136 -10.63 2.98 -4.75
CA ASN A 136 -9.63 2.56 -3.79
C ASN A 136 -9.60 1.03 -3.65
N HIS A 137 -8.55 0.49 -3.01
CA HIS A 137 -8.40 -0.95 -2.85
C HIS A 137 -9.55 -1.62 -2.06
N ILE A 138 -10.25 -0.86 -1.19
CA ILE A 138 -11.42 -1.34 -0.46
C ILE A 138 -12.56 -1.61 -1.43
N ASP A 139 -12.84 -0.67 -2.35
CA ASP A 139 -13.91 -0.80 -3.34
C ASP A 139 -13.64 -1.96 -4.30
N ILE A 140 -12.39 -2.13 -4.74
CA ILE A 140 -11.97 -3.24 -5.59
C ILE A 140 -12.22 -4.58 -4.89
N LEU A 141 -11.75 -4.73 -3.66
CA LEU A 141 -11.92 -5.95 -2.86
C LEU A 141 -13.40 -6.20 -2.54
N GLN A 142 -14.15 -5.17 -2.17
CA GLN A 142 -15.58 -5.28 -1.89
C GLN A 142 -16.37 -5.74 -3.11
N ARG A 143 -16.06 -5.20 -4.31
CA ARG A 143 -16.66 -5.64 -5.57
C ARG A 143 -16.31 -7.10 -5.86
N ALA A 144 -15.05 -7.51 -5.67
CA ALA A 144 -14.64 -8.88 -5.84
C ALA A 144 -15.32 -9.84 -4.84
N PHE A 145 -15.47 -9.47 -3.57
CA PHE A 145 -16.23 -10.27 -2.60
C PHE A 145 -17.74 -10.33 -2.90
N THR A 146 -18.31 -9.24 -3.42
CA THR A 146 -19.72 -9.25 -3.89
C THR A 146 -19.90 -10.30 -4.98
N LEU A 147 -19.03 -10.28 -5.98
CA LEU A 147 -19.09 -11.22 -7.10
C LEU A 147 -18.78 -12.66 -6.66
N ALA A 148 -17.82 -12.86 -5.73
CA ALA A 148 -17.54 -14.18 -5.16
C ALA A 148 -18.75 -14.79 -4.48
N ARG A 149 -19.55 -14.01 -3.77
CA ARG A 149 -20.81 -14.45 -3.17
C ARG A 149 -21.87 -14.76 -4.23
N GLU A 150 -22.05 -13.91 -5.22
CA GLU A 150 -22.99 -14.12 -6.33
C GLU A 150 -22.67 -15.40 -7.13
N GLN A 151 -21.39 -15.71 -7.29
CA GLN A 151 -20.91 -16.93 -7.95
C GLN A 151 -20.93 -18.17 -7.00
N GLY A 152 -21.37 -18.04 -5.75
CA GLY A 152 -21.41 -19.12 -4.78
C GLY A 152 -20.03 -19.65 -4.35
N GLN A 153 -18.97 -18.83 -4.48
CA GLN A 153 -17.62 -19.19 -4.05
C GLN A 153 -17.44 -19.06 -2.54
N ILE A 154 -18.22 -18.21 -1.90
CA ILE A 154 -18.30 -18.03 -0.44
C ILE A 154 -19.75 -18.07 0.01
N GLU A 155 -19.98 -18.61 1.23
CA GLU A 155 -21.30 -18.69 1.88
C GLU A 155 -21.16 -18.10 3.28
N HIS A 156 -21.46 -16.82 3.46
CA HIS A 156 -21.38 -16.16 4.76
C HIS A 156 -22.45 -15.08 4.91
N GLU A 157 -22.96 -14.87 6.15
CA GLU A 157 -23.98 -13.87 6.46
C GLU A 157 -23.45 -12.43 6.46
N MET A 158 -22.12 -12.25 6.69
CA MET A 158 -21.52 -10.91 6.66
C MET A 158 -21.66 -10.25 5.28
N SER A 159 -21.86 -8.94 5.26
CA SER A 159 -21.86 -8.18 4.01
C SER A 159 -20.48 -8.22 3.34
N PRO A 160 -20.38 -8.02 2.00
CA PRO A 160 -19.09 -7.92 1.30
C PRO A 160 -18.18 -6.86 1.91
N HIS A 161 -18.72 -5.75 2.38
CA HIS A 161 -17.96 -4.71 3.07
C HIS A 161 -17.34 -5.23 4.38
N GLN A 162 -18.11 -5.91 5.22
CA GLN A 162 -17.61 -6.50 6.47
C GLN A 162 -16.49 -7.53 6.22
N VAL A 163 -16.67 -8.38 5.21
CA VAL A 163 -15.64 -9.33 4.78
C VAL A 163 -14.38 -8.62 4.29
N THR A 164 -14.54 -7.57 3.50
CA THR A 164 -13.41 -6.77 3.02
C THR A 164 -12.63 -6.15 4.17
N ILE A 165 -13.32 -5.47 5.10
CA ILE A 165 -12.67 -4.86 6.27
C ILE A 165 -12.02 -5.93 7.15
N GLY A 166 -12.64 -7.09 7.30
CA GLY A 166 -12.05 -8.21 8.05
C GLY A 166 -10.73 -8.70 7.46
N LEU A 167 -10.66 -8.87 6.13
CA LEU A 167 -9.42 -9.27 5.45
C LEU A 167 -8.33 -8.21 5.59
N ILE A 168 -8.66 -6.94 5.32
CA ILE A 168 -7.72 -5.83 5.43
C ILE A 168 -7.17 -5.74 6.87
N SER A 169 -8.05 -5.75 7.87
CA SER A 169 -7.65 -5.69 9.28
C SER A 169 -6.75 -6.86 9.69
N LEU A 170 -7.00 -8.05 9.16
CA LEU A 170 -6.18 -9.23 9.40
C LEU A 170 -4.75 -9.04 8.82
N ILE A 171 -4.66 -8.62 7.58
CA ILE A 171 -3.37 -8.41 6.89
C ILE A 171 -2.62 -7.24 7.52
N ASP A 172 -3.27 -6.11 7.74
CA ASP A 172 -2.64 -4.95 8.38
C ASP A 172 -2.15 -5.29 9.78
N GLY A 173 -2.92 -6.03 10.58
CA GLY A 173 -2.51 -6.46 11.91
C GLY A 173 -1.28 -7.38 11.89
N LEU A 174 -1.21 -8.33 10.95
CA LEU A 174 -0.04 -9.18 10.76
C LEU A 174 1.20 -8.37 10.37
N LEU A 175 1.08 -7.52 9.38
CA LEU A 175 2.18 -6.74 8.85
C LEU A 175 2.64 -5.65 9.82
N PHE A 176 1.71 -4.98 10.50
CA PHE A 176 2.01 -4.00 11.53
C PHE A 176 2.84 -4.61 12.68
N ASN A 177 2.42 -5.78 13.20
CA ASN A 177 3.14 -6.44 14.27
C ASN A 177 4.50 -6.97 13.82
N TRP A 178 4.56 -7.53 12.61
CA TRP A 178 5.81 -8.04 12.08
C TRP A 178 6.82 -6.93 11.79
N THR A 179 6.42 -5.82 11.18
CA THR A 179 7.32 -4.68 10.89
C THR A 179 7.81 -4.01 12.17
N LYS A 180 6.99 -4.00 13.23
CA LYS A 180 7.39 -3.51 14.55
C LYS A 180 8.45 -4.41 15.22
N ASN A 181 8.31 -5.72 15.09
CA ASN A 181 9.24 -6.70 15.65
C ASN A 181 9.29 -7.97 14.77
N PRO A 182 10.18 -8.05 13.77
CA PRO A 182 10.28 -9.20 12.88
C PRO A 182 10.62 -10.53 13.59
N ALA A 183 11.19 -10.47 14.79
CA ALA A 183 11.48 -11.67 15.59
C ALA A 183 10.24 -12.25 16.29
N MET A 184 9.11 -11.55 16.29
CA MET A 184 7.88 -11.99 16.94
C MET A 184 7.32 -13.27 16.33
N PHE A 185 7.37 -13.40 15.00
CA PHE A 185 6.96 -14.58 14.23
C PHE A 185 7.53 -14.57 12.81
N PRO A 186 7.75 -15.73 12.19
CA PRO A 186 8.19 -15.82 10.79
C PRO A 186 7.03 -15.56 9.83
N LEU A 187 6.87 -14.30 9.38
CA LEU A 187 5.76 -13.88 8.51
C LEU A 187 5.58 -14.80 7.30
N LYS A 188 6.69 -15.23 6.68
CA LYS A 188 6.67 -16.12 5.52
C LYS A 188 5.91 -17.43 5.76
N GLU A 189 6.01 -17.95 6.98
CA GLU A 189 5.37 -19.22 7.37
C GLU A 189 3.96 -19.02 7.90
N TYR A 190 3.68 -17.88 8.53
CA TYR A 190 2.42 -17.64 9.24
C TYR A 190 1.33 -17.03 8.36
N ALA A 191 1.67 -16.13 7.43
CA ALA A 191 0.69 -15.38 6.66
C ALA A 191 -0.24 -16.30 5.86
N GLY A 192 0.31 -17.25 5.09
CA GLY A 192 -0.49 -18.15 4.26
C GLY A 192 -1.53 -18.95 5.05
N PRO A 193 -1.16 -19.70 6.11
CA PRO A 193 -2.10 -20.46 6.92
C PRO A 193 -3.19 -19.60 7.59
N ILE A 194 -2.82 -18.37 8.03
CA ILE A 194 -3.77 -17.45 8.68
C ILE A 194 -4.79 -16.93 7.66
N VAL A 195 -4.33 -16.49 6.49
CA VAL A 195 -5.19 -16.04 5.39
C VAL A 195 -6.09 -17.18 4.90
N ALA A 196 -5.55 -18.39 4.72
CA ALA A 196 -6.33 -19.54 4.32
C ALA A 196 -7.42 -19.89 5.38
N THR A 197 -7.14 -19.68 6.66
CA THR A 197 -8.14 -19.89 7.72
C THR A 197 -9.25 -18.84 7.63
N TYR A 198 -8.93 -17.59 7.32
CA TYR A 198 -9.93 -16.56 7.06
C TYR A 198 -10.88 -16.95 5.93
N PHE A 199 -10.34 -17.33 4.76
CA PHE A 199 -11.16 -17.75 3.62
C PHE A 199 -12.02 -18.99 3.91
N ARG A 200 -11.47 -19.98 4.62
CA ARG A 200 -12.26 -21.17 5.06
C ARG A 200 -13.41 -20.77 5.98
N GLY A 201 -13.19 -19.79 6.87
CA GLY A 201 -14.24 -19.22 7.72
C GLY A 201 -15.38 -18.55 6.94
N LEU A 202 -15.13 -18.10 5.72
CA LEU A 202 -16.13 -17.56 4.81
C LEU A 202 -16.89 -18.65 4.01
N GLY A 203 -16.66 -19.92 4.29
CA GLY A 203 -17.28 -21.02 3.54
C GLY A 203 -16.66 -21.26 2.17
N ALA A 204 -15.44 -20.74 1.93
CA ALA A 204 -14.75 -20.97 0.66
C ALA A 204 -14.50 -22.46 0.43
N ARG A 205 -14.92 -22.97 -0.73
CA ARG A 205 -14.78 -24.40 -1.07
C ARG A 205 -13.32 -24.74 -1.38
N SER A 206 -12.87 -25.94 -1.00
CA SER A 206 -11.48 -26.38 -1.15
C SER A 206 -10.93 -26.35 -2.60
N GLY A 207 -11.78 -26.22 -3.60
CA GLY A 207 -11.39 -26.10 -5.02
C GLY A 207 -11.26 -24.66 -5.52
N THR A 208 -11.61 -23.64 -4.70
CA THR A 208 -11.51 -22.22 -5.03
C THR A 208 -10.37 -21.51 -4.28
N LEU A 209 -9.68 -22.23 -3.40
CA LEU A 209 -8.55 -21.75 -2.60
C LEU A 209 -7.21 -22.01 -3.27
#